data_212074f3a273e6b8c63a7140669f0bb4
#
_entry.id   212074f3a273e6b8c63a7140669f0bb4
#
_cell.length_a   1.000
_cell.length_b   1.000
_cell.length_c   1.000
_cell.angle_alpha   90.00
_cell.angle_beta   90.00
_cell.angle_gamma   90.00
#
_symmetry.space_group_name_H-M   'P 1'
#
loop_
_entity.id
_entity.type
_entity.pdbx_description
1 polymer ?
#
loop_
_entity_poly.entity_id
_entity_poly.type
_entity_poly.pdbx_seq_one_letter_code
_entity_poly.pdbx_strand_id
1 'polypeptide(L)'
;KWIEYKDVPREIEAEHIARAVELHTRVTGQRPYGFYQGRTSMNTVELGCEEGGFEYLADTIADDLPYWHVHHGRPQLMVPYTMDANDMRFSSGQGFGTGVEFFDYLRDSFDMLYAEGEAGQPKMLSVGRPGRAMAIRRFLDHARAHEGVWFATRLDIARHWAKTHPWQPRPRPSQMERDEFVEKFGSIYEHSPWIAERVWDAEMGPVHDTAGGLAGRMAQIFRAASDQERLGVLVAHPDLAGKLAEAKRLTAESTSEQSSAGLDALTDAEKAEFTRLNEAYTSKHGFPFIIAVRDHDKPGIQRAMQARVDNDTATGRDEAERQVMRIAELRLKEALK
;
A
#
# COMPACT_ATOMS: atom_id res chain seq x y z
N LYS A 1 5.57 27.23 27.74
CA LYS A 1 6.84 27.62 27.11
C LYS A 1 7.00 26.76 25.86
N TRP A 2 7.24 27.39 24.71
CA TRP A 2 7.50 26.66 23.47
C TRP A 2 8.92 26.11 23.50
N ILE A 3 9.06 24.81 23.38
CA ILE A 3 10.32 24.09 23.36
C ILE A 3 10.43 23.43 21.99
N GLU A 4 11.59 23.59 21.36
CA GLU A 4 11.98 22.81 20.21
C GLU A 4 12.71 21.56 20.72
N TYR A 5 12.25 20.38 20.33
CA TYR A 5 12.74 19.12 20.90
C TYR A 5 13.91 18.50 20.13
N LYS A 6 14.31 19.10 18.99
CA LYS A 6 15.35 18.55 18.11
C LYS A 6 16.61 18.06 18.84
N ASP A 7 17.06 18.83 19.85
CA ASP A 7 18.28 18.54 20.60
C ASP A 7 18.01 18.22 22.08
N VAL A 8 16.76 17.89 22.42
CA VAL A 8 16.37 17.54 23.79
C VAL A 8 16.57 16.03 23.99
N PRO A 9 17.21 15.58 25.09
CA PRO A 9 17.32 14.17 25.41
C PRO A 9 15.96 13.47 25.48
N ARG A 10 15.91 12.21 25.00
CA ARG A 10 14.70 11.41 24.91
C ARG A 10 13.93 11.31 26.23
N GLU A 11 14.65 11.14 27.33
CA GLU A 11 14.08 10.98 28.67
C GLU A 11 13.38 12.26 29.12
N ILE A 12 13.95 13.42 28.81
CA ILE A 12 13.36 14.72 29.13
C ILE A 12 12.12 14.99 28.28
N GLU A 13 12.14 14.63 26.99
CA GLU A 13 10.97 14.73 26.14
C GLU A 13 9.84 13.82 26.64
N ALA A 14 10.14 12.57 27.02
CA ALA A 14 9.19 11.66 27.62
C ALA A 14 8.55 12.20 28.89
N GLU A 15 9.36 12.78 29.79
CA GLU A 15 8.87 13.44 31.02
C GLU A 15 7.94 14.61 30.67
N HIS A 16 8.29 15.41 29.68
CA HIS A 16 7.46 16.55 29.25
C HIS A 16 6.12 16.09 28.66
N ILE A 17 6.07 15.00 27.90
CA ILE A 17 4.83 14.43 27.39
C ILE A 17 3.95 13.95 28.55
N ALA A 18 4.50 13.16 29.47
CA ALA A 18 3.78 12.67 30.64
C ALA A 18 3.25 13.84 31.51
N ARG A 19 4.06 14.85 31.72
CA ARG A 19 3.68 16.04 32.45
C ARG A 19 2.59 16.86 31.76
N ALA A 20 2.64 16.97 30.43
CA ALA A 20 1.59 17.63 29.64
C ALA A 20 0.24 16.91 29.78
N VAL A 21 0.23 15.58 29.71
CA VAL A 21 -0.97 14.75 29.91
C VAL A 21 -1.53 14.95 31.33
N GLU A 22 -0.69 14.89 32.37
CA GLU A 22 -1.10 15.13 33.76
C GLU A 22 -1.72 16.53 33.95
N LEU A 23 -1.04 17.57 33.46
CA LEU A 23 -1.50 18.95 33.61
C LEU A 23 -2.82 19.18 32.86
N HIS A 24 -2.93 18.69 31.62
CA HIS A 24 -4.16 18.78 30.84
C HIS A 24 -5.32 18.10 31.60
N THR A 25 -5.11 16.87 32.06
CA THR A 25 -6.12 16.12 32.78
C THR A 25 -6.56 16.82 34.07
N ARG A 26 -5.61 17.37 34.81
CA ARG A 26 -5.89 18.12 36.05
C ARG A 26 -6.69 19.40 35.82
N VAL A 27 -6.41 20.12 34.73
CA VAL A 27 -7.05 21.40 34.41
C VAL A 27 -8.44 21.21 33.79
N THR A 28 -8.56 20.25 32.87
CA THR A 28 -9.80 20.04 32.11
C THR A 28 -10.72 18.97 32.68
N GLY A 29 -10.24 18.16 33.64
CA GLY A 29 -10.96 16.99 34.16
C GLY A 29 -10.96 15.80 33.21
N GLN A 30 -10.27 15.90 32.08
CA GLN A 30 -10.30 14.90 31.00
C GLN A 30 -8.92 14.71 30.38
N ARG A 31 -8.55 13.48 30.10
CA ARG A 31 -7.31 13.14 29.38
C ARG A 31 -7.34 13.70 27.94
N PRO A 32 -6.21 14.19 27.40
CA PRO A 32 -6.14 14.56 26.00
C PRO A 32 -6.33 13.32 25.10
N TYR A 33 -7.19 13.43 24.12
CA TYR A 33 -7.46 12.34 23.16
C TYR A 33 -6.38 12.19 22.09
N GLY A 34 -5.76 13.30 21.72
CA GLY A 34 -4.75 13.31 20.68
C GLY A 34 -3.53 14.13 21.05
N PHE A 35 -2.44 13.90 20.38
CA PHE A 35 -1.18 14.59 20.61
C PHE A 35 -0.65 15.22 19.30
N TYR A 36 -0.22 16.48 19.43
CA TYR A 36 0.47 17.25 18.40
C TYR A 36 1.46 18.18 19.06
N GLN A 37 2.73 17.96 18.82
CA GLN A 37 3.81 18.74 19.41
C GLN A 37 4.25 19.89 18.50
N GLY A 38 4.37 19.67 17.18
CA GLY A 38 4.64 20.67 16.14
C GLY A 38 6.09 21.11 16.01
N ARG A 39 6.98 20.81 16.97
CA ARG A 39 8.43 21.04 16.94
C ARG A 39 9.17 19.82 17.45
N THR A 40 9.02 18.77 16.69
CA THR A 40 9.37 17.40 17.02
C THR A 40 10.87 17.14 17.07
N SER A 41 11.26 16.12 17.82
CA SER A 41 12.52 15.39 17.69
C SER A 41 12.31 14.12 16.83
N MET A 42 13.38 13.36 16.65
CA MET A 42 13.30 12.01 16.08
C MET A 42 12.53 11.02 16.98
N ASN A 43 12.38 11.33 18.27
CA ASN A 43 11.76 10.45 19.26
C ASN A 43 10.26 10.76 19.48
N THR A 44 9.75 11.91 19.06
CA THR A 44 8.43 12.43 19.43
C THR A 44 7.30 11.44 19.09
N VAL A 45 7.30 10.85 17.89
CA VAL A 45 6.26 9.88 17.48
C VAL A 45 6.34 8.60 18.30
N GLU A 46 7.55 8.06 18.50
CA GLU A 46 7.77 6.86 19.31
C GLU A 46 7.31 7.06 20.74
N LEU A 47 7.71 8.17 21.37
CA LEU A 47 7.32 8.52 22.73
C LEU A 47 5.80 8.72 22.86
N GLY A 48 5.16 9.30 21.84
CA GLY A 48 3.71 9.40 21.78
C GLY A 48 3.02 8.03 21.70
N CYS A 49 3.60 7.08 20.97
CA CYS A 49 3.12 5.69 20.90
C CYS A 49 3.33 4.96 22.23
N GLU A 50 4.48 5.15 22.90
CA GLU A 50 4.83 4.52 24.17
C GLU A 50 3.97 5.01 25.32
N GLU A 51 3.58 6.27 25.30
CA GLU A 51 2.65 6.83 26.27
C GLU A 51 1.31 6.08 26.26
N GLY A 52 0.85 5.65 25.09
CA GLY A 52 -0.15 4.59 24.91
C GLY A 52 -1.60 4.96 25.19
N GLY A 53 -1.90 6.21 25.55
CA GLY A 53 -3.26 6.64 25.87
C GLY A 53 -3.88 7.63 24.89
N PHE A 54 -3.20 7.96 23.80
CA PHE A 54 -3.74 8.82 22.75
C PHE A 54 -4.55 8.00 21.72
N GLU A 55 -5.73 8.49 21.36
CA GLU A 55 -6.51 7.91 20.26
C GLU A 55 -5.84 8.16 18.90
N TYR A 56 -5.08 9.27 18.77
CA TYR A 56 -4.32 9.58 17.56
C TYR A 56 -3.09 10.45 17.86
N LEU A 57 -2.09 10.36 16.98
CA LEU A 57 -0.98 11.31 16.90
C LEU A 57 -1.08 12.09 15.59
N ALA A 58 -0.60 13.35 15.59
CA ALA A 58 -0.73 14.23 14.43
C ALA A 58 0.61 14.88 13.99
N ASP A 59 1.74 14.47 14.56
CA ASP A 59 3.07 14.98 14.19
C ASP A 59 3.63 14.22 12.96
N THR A 60 2.88 14.25 11.86
CA THR A 60 3.25 13.61 10.60
C THR A 60 2.68 14.33 9.40
N ILE A 61 3.42 14.30 8.29
CA ILE A 61 3.03 14.76 6.95
C ILE A 61 3.26 13.65 5.92
N ALA A 62 3.36 12.41 6.37
CA ALA A 62 3.78 11.28 5.54
C ALA A 62 2.69 10.76 4.60
N ASP A 63 1.43 11.18 4.80
CA ASP A 63 0.29 10.78 3.97
C ASP A 63 -0.77 11.90 3.95
N ASP A 64 -1.68 11.85 2.99
CA ASP A 64 -2.84 12.75 2.88
C ASP A 64 -4.07 12.23 3.63
N LEU A 65 -4.06 10.97 4.06
CA LEU A 65 -5.14 10.32 4.81
C LEU A 65 -4.61 9.74 6.13
N PRO A 66 -5.49 9.49 7.13
CA PRO A 66 -5.09 8.78 8.33
C PRO A 66 -4.55 7.38 8.01
N TYR A 67 -3.59 6.92 8.79
CA TYR A 67 -3.01 5.60 8.66
C TYR A 67 -2.61 4.99 10.00
N TRP A 68 -2.48 3.65 10.03
CA TRP A 68 -2.00 2.94 11.19
C TRP A 68 -0.48 2.80 11.17
N HIS A 69 0.16 3.33 12.21
CA HIS A 69 1.57 3.11 12.53
C HIS A 69 1.68 2.03 13.61
N VAL A 70 2.63 1.10 13.46
CA VAL A 70 2.83 0.03 14.45
C VAL A 70 4.17 0.25 15.14
N HIS A 71 4.13 0.52 16.44
CA HIS A 71 5.30 0.68 17.29
C HIS A 71 5.31 -0.46 18.34
N HIS A 72 6.38 -1.28 18.33
CA HIS A 72 6.51 -2.45 19.19
C HIS A 72 5.26 -3.35 19.23
N GLY A 73 4.65 -3.61 18.07
CA GLY A 73 3.46 -4.45 17.92
C GLY A 73 2.15 -3.80 18.35
N ARG A 74 2.16 -2.54 18.79
CA ARG A 74 0.96 -1.78 19.16
C ARG A 74 0.58 -0.83 18.03
N PRO A 75 -0.67 -0.87 17.55
CA PRO A 75 -1.15 0.06 16.56
C PRO A 75 -1.42 1.43 17.17
N GLN A 76 -0.98 2.47 16.50
CA GLN A 76 -1.27 3.86 16.80
C GLN A 76 -1.82 4.54 15.55
N LEU A 77 -2.98 5.18 15.66
CA LEU A 77 -3.54 5.94 14.56
C LEU A 77 -2.80 7.25 14.37
N MET A 78 -2.38 7.51 13.14
CA MET A 78 -1.78 8.76 12.70
C MET A 78 -2.81 9.55 11.91
N VAL A 79 -3.01 10.84 12.26
CA VAL A 79 -3.85 11.78 11.52
C VAL A 79 -2.94 12.89 11.00
N PRO A 80 -2.46 12.81 9.75
CA PRO A 80 -1.53 13.77 9.18
C PRO A 80 -2.09 15.18 9.13
N TYR A 81 -1.21 16.16 8.96
CA TYR A 81 -1.61 17.53 8.64
C TYR A 81 -1.04 17.96 7.28
N THR A 82 -1.77 18.84 6.60
CA THR A 82 -1.35 19.41 5.32
C THR A 82 -0.39 20.55 5.61
N MET A 83 0.90 20.35 5.31
CA MET A 83 1.96 21.28 5.70
C MET A 83 1.84 22.64 5.04
N ASP A 84 1.44 22.68 3.79
CA ASP A 84 1.37 23.87 2.96
C ASP A 84 0.05 24.65 3.10
N ALA A 85 -1.00 24.04 3.64
CA ALA A 85 -2.26 24.70 3.98
C ALA A 85 -2.23 25.33 5.37
N ASN A 86 -1.10 25.95 5.74
CA ASN A 86 -0.84 26.49 7.07
C ASN A 86 -0.43 27.97 7.01
N ASP A 87 -0.92 28.77 7.97
CA ASP A 87 -0.60 30.18 8.09
C ASP A 87 0.86 30.47 8.51
N MET A 88 1.62 29.47 8.94
CA MET A 88 3.07 29.59 9.15
C MET A 88 3.81 30.07 7.89
N ARG A 89 3.27 29.80 6.70
CA ARG A 89 3.85 30.27 5.43
C ARG A 89 3.87 31.80 5.29
N PHE A 90 3.10 32.55 6.06
CA PHE A 90 3.26 34.00 6.14
C PHE A 90 4.57 34.45 6.78
N SER A 91 5.22 33.55 7.52
CA SER A 91 6.53 33.80 8.17
C SER A 91 7.71 33.30 7.37
N SER A 92 7.49 32.63 6.23
CA SER A 92 8.55 32.10 5.37
C SER A 92 8.83 33.06 4.19
N GLY A 93 10.08 33.11 3.72
CA GLY A 93 10.46 33.96 2.58
C GLY A 93 9.80 33.61 1.26
N GLN A 94 9.22 32.43 1.15
CA GLN A 94 8.47 31.92 -0.02
C GLN A 94 6.99 31.64 0.33
N GLY A 95 6.47 32.32 1.31
CA GLY A 95 5.11 32.13 1.79
C GLY A 95 4.11 33.12 1.22
N PHE A 96 2.98 33.26 1.90
CA PHE A 96 1.91 34.16 1.51
C PHE A 96 2.19 35.59 1.94
N GLY A 97 2.03 36.57 1.03
CA GLY A 97 2.09 38.00 1.33
C GLY A 97 0.77 38.57 1.81
N THR A 98 -0.36 38.01 1.35
CA THR A 98 -1.69 38.52 1.61
C THR A 98 -2.70 37.43 1.97
N GLY A 99 -3.81 37.81 2.62
CA GLY A 99 -4.91 36.90 2.87
C GLY A 99 -5.67 36.46 1.59
N VAL A 100 -5.51 37.18 0.49
CA VAL A 100 -6.06 36.78 -0.82
C VAL A 100 -5.29 35.59 -1.37
N GLU A 101 -3.96 35.67 -1.42
CA GLU A 101 -3.11 34.56 -1.86
C GLU A 101 -3.34 33.29 -1.02
N PHE A 102 -3.51 33.46 0.29
CA PHE A 102 -3.82 32.31 1.15
C PHE A 102 -5.18 31.70 0.84
N PHE A 103 -6.20 32.52 0.62
CA PHE A 103 -7.53 32.07 0.22
C PHE A 103 -7.47 31.34 -1.14
N ASP A 104 -6.83 31.95 -2.13
CA ASP A 104 -6.73 31.35 -3.49
C ASP A 104 -6.00 30.02 -3.43
N TYR A 105 -4.92 29.92 -2.68
CA TYR A 105 -4.21 28.66 -2.48
C TYR A 105 -5.08 27.59 -1.83
N LEU A 106 -5.79 27.92 -0.75
CA LEU A 106 -6.70 26.96 -0.08
C LEU A 106 -7.85 26.51 -0.98
N ARG A 107 -8.42 27.44 -1.75
CA ARG A 107 -9.48 27.14 -2.71
C ARG A 107 -8.99 26.20 -3.79
N ASP A 108 -7.90 26.51 -4.46
CA ASP A 108 -7.37 25.71 -5.56
C ASP A 108 -6.93 24.32 -5.09
N SER A 109 -6.35 24.22 -3.89
CA SER A 109 -6.03 22.93 -3.26
C SER A 109 -7.29 22.13 -2.96
N PHE A 110 -8.32 22.77 -2.41
CA PHE A 110 -9.58 22.13 -2.11
C PHE A 110 -10.29 21.65 -3.38
N ASP A 111 -10.38 22.50 -4.41
CA ASP A 111 -11.08 22.18 -5.66
C ASP A 111 -10.44 20.97 -6.35
N MET A 112 -9.09 20.84 -6.30
CA MET A 112 -8.38 19.68 -6.82
C MET A 112 -8.69 18.41 -6.01
N LEU A 113 -8.57 18.49 -4.68
CA LEU A 113 -8.86 17.36 -3.79
C LEU A 113 -10.35 16.96 -3.85
N TYR A 114 -11.24 17.92 -4.03
CA TYR A 114 -12.67 17.67 -4.22
C TYR A 114 -12.94 16.89 -5.51
N ALA A 115 -12.32 17.30 -6.64
CA ALA A 115 -12.44 16.59 -7.90
C ALA A 115 -11.91 15.14 -7.83
N GLU A 116 -10.83 14.91 -7.09
CA GLU A 116 -10.31 13.55 -6.82
C GLU A 116 -11.30 12.74 -5.95
N GLY A 117 -11.94 13.38 -4.97
CA GLY A 117 -12.99 12.78 -4.15
C GLY A 117 -14.20 12.35 -4.97
N GLU A 118 -14.68 13.19 -5.89
CA GLU A 118 -15.75 12.88 -6.84
C GLU A 118 -15.41 11.71 -7.76
N ALA A 119 -14.11 11.55 -8.09
CA ALA A 119 -13.59 10.39 -8.83
C ALA A 119 -13.46 9.11 -7.98
N GLY A 120 -13.96 9.11 -6.73
CA GLY A 120 -13.95 7.96 -5.83
C GLY A 120 -12.70 7.82 -4.95
N GLN A 121 -11.87 8.85 -4.87
CA GLN A 121 -10.67 8.90 -4.01
C GLN A 121 -10.87 9.92 -2.88
N PRO A 122 -11.47 9.55 -1.74
CA PRO A 122 -11.67 10.46 -0.61
C PRO A 122 -10.37 11.15 -0.20
N LYS A 123 -10.44 12.43 0.14
CA LYS A 123 -9.29 13.26 0.50
C LYS A 123 -9.52 13.99 1.82
N MET A 124 -8.41 14.40 2.44
CA MET A 124 -8.43 15.18 3.66
C MET A 124 -7.55 16.42 3.48
N LEU A 125 -8.07 17.59 3.87
CA LEU A 125 -7.32 18.84 3.92
C LEU A 125 -7.31 19.36 5.35
N SER A 126 -6.13 19.43 5.96
CA SER A 126 -5.94 19.98 7.30
C SER A 126 -5.49 21.43 7.21
N VAL A 127 -6.40 22.37 7.45
CA VAL A 127 -6.10 23.81 7.41
C VAL A 127 -5.60 24.29 8.77
N GLY A 128 -4.37 24.80 8.80
CA GLY A 128 -3.75 25.33 10.01
C GLY A 128 -4.15 26.78 10.28
N ARG A 129 -4.16 27.10 11.53
CA ARG A 129 -4.56 28.32 12.28
C ARG A 129 -4.96 29.58 11.51
N PRO A 130 -6.01 30.27 11.99
CA PRO A 130 -6.55 31.48 11.35
C PRO A 130 -5.83 32.77 11.79
N GLY A 131 -4.56 32.91 11.47
CA GLY A 131 -3.92 34.24 11.55
C GLY A 131 -4.56 35.27 10.60
N ARG A 132 -5.32 34.79 9.62
CA ARG A 132 -6.03 35.57 8.61
C ARG A 132 -7.52 35.16 8.53
N ALA A 133 -8.27 35.43 9.60
CA ALA A 133 -9.66 34.97 9.80
C ALA A 133 -10.59 35.23 8.60
N MET A 134 -10.42 36.34 7.87
CA MET A 134 -11.22 36.64 6.69
C MET A 134 -10.94 35.72 5.50
N ALA A 135 -9.70 35.28 5.33
CA ALA A 135 -9.34 34.31 4.28
C ALA A 135 -9.96 32.94 4.59
N ILE A 136 -9.83 32.48 5.83
CA ILE A 136 -10.45 31.25 6.30
C ILE A 136 -11.96 31.29 6.19
N ARG A 137 -12.62 32.41 6.54
CA ARG A 137 -14.07 32.55 6.39
C ARG A 137 -14.49 32.37 4.94
N ARG A 138 -13.84 33.05 3.99
CA ARG A 138 -14.12 32.90 2.57
C ARG A 138 -13.91 31.48 2.08
N PHE A 139 -12.84 30.84 2.54
CA PHE A 139 -12.55 29.43 2.24
C PHE A 139 -13.64 28.49 2.77
N LEU A 140 -14.07 28.67 4.03
CA LEU A 140 -15.14 27.86 4.60
C LEU A 140 -16.47 28.09 3.89
N ASP A 141 -16.78 29.32 3.46
CA ASP A 141 -17.97 29.63 2.68
C ASP A 141 -17.91 28.93 1.30
N HIS A 142 -16.74 28.93 0.65
CA HIS A 142 -16.51 28.20 -0.59
C HIS A 142 -16.69 26.69 -0.41
N ALA A 143 -16.02 26.08 0.55
CA ALA A 143 -16.08 24.64 0.79
C ALA A 143 -17.49 24.16 1.19
N ARG A 144 -18.26 24.98 1.91
CA ARG A 144 -19.67 24.67 2.28
C ARG A 144 -20.62 24.64 1.09
N ALA A 145 -20.27 25.25 -0.02
CA ALA A 145 -21.08 25.21 -1.22
C ALA A 145 -21.02 23.87 -1.98
N HIS A 146 -20.13 22.97 -1.55
CA HIS A 146 -19.92 21.67 -2.19
C HIS A 146 -20.58 20.56 -1.36
N GLU A 147 -21.28 19.65 -2.02
CA GLU A 147 -21.88 18.48 -1.39
C GLU A 147 -20.79 17.46 -0.99
N GLY A 148 -21.07 16.60 0.01
CA GLY A 148 -20.14 15.56 0.44
C GLY A 148 -18.94 16.05 1.25
N VAL A 149 -18.83 17.35 1.54
CA VAL A 149 -17.73 17.91 2.35
C VAL A 149 -18.06 17.82 3.83
N TRP A 150 -17.19 17.14 4.56
CA TRP A 150 -17.30 16.98 6.00
C TRP A 150 -16.33 17.90 6.75
N PHE A 151 -16.87 18.83 7.54
CA PHE A 151 -16.09 19.67 8.44
C PHE A 151 -15.96 18.96 9.78
N ALA A 152 -14.76 18.43 10.05
CA ALA A 152 -14.49 17.58 11.18
C ALA A 152 -13.35 18.09 12.04
N THR A 153 -13.36 17.73 13.33
CA THR A 153 -12.16 17.79 14.15
C THR A 153 -11.24 16.60 13.86
N ARG A 154 -9.96 16.70 14.23
CA ARG A 154 -9.04 15.55 14.12
C ARG A 154 -9.53 14.34 14.91
N LEU A 155 -10.19 14.57 16.03
CA LEU A 155 -10.78 13.49 16.83
C LEU A 155 -11.93 12.79 16.09
N ASP A 156 -12.78 13.55 15.41
CA ASP A 156 -13.87 12.99 14.61
C ASP A 156 -13.32 12.15 13.46
N ILE A 157 -12.29 12.67 12.77
CA ILE A 157 -11.57 11.95 11.70
C ILE A 157 -10.95 10.67 12.26
N ALA A 158 -10.23 10.75 13.38
CA ALA A 158 -9.59 9.59 14.00
C ALA A 158 -10.60 8.49 14.35
N ARG A 159 -11.71 8.85 14.96
CA ARG A 159 -12.77 7.91 15.35
C ARG A 159 -13.50 7.32 14.12
N HIS A 160 -13.76 8.15 13.12
CA HIS A 160 -14.34 7.67 11.87
C HIS A 160 -13.41 6.68 11.19
N TRP A 161 -12.13 7.03 11.05
CA TRP A 161 -11.14 6.16 10.41
C TRP A 161 -10.95 4.84 11.14
N ALA A 162 -10.81 4.87 12.46
CA ALA A 162 -10.70 3.66 13.28
C ALA A 162 -11.92 2.72 13.13
N LYS A 163 -13.10 3.28 12.89
CA LYS A 163 -14.34 2.52 12.66
C LYS A 163 -14.43 1.95 11.24
N THR A 164 -14.07 2.73 10.23
CA THR A 164 -14.23 2.35 8.80
C THR A 164 -13.02 1.60 8.26
N HIS A 165 -11.83 1.81 8.85
CA HIS A 165 -10.57 1.18 8.51
C HIS A 165 -9.90 0.66 9.81
N PRO A 166 -10.53 -0.30 10.50
CA PRO A 166 -9.98 -0.84 11.73
C PRO A 166 -8.60 -1.43 11.48
N TRP A 167 -7.69 -1.23 12.42
CA TRP A 167 -6.39 -1.88 12.33
C TRP A 167 -6.56 -3.40 12.29
N GLN A 168 -5.87 -4.00 11.36
CA GLN A 168 -5.75 -5.45 11.27
C GLN A 168 -4.28 -5.82 11.40
N PRO A 169 -3.94 -6.80 12.23
CA PRO A 169 -2.57 -7.28 12.29
C PRO A 169 -2.15 -7.79 10.91
N ARG A 170 -0.98 -7.33 10.44
CA ARG A 170 -0.43 -7.91 9.22
C ARG A 170 -0.14 -9.38 9.45
N PRO A 171 -0.44 -10.23 8.50
CA PRO A 171 -0.03 -11.63 8.57
C PRO A 171 1.48 -11.72 8.83
N ARG A 172 1.86 -12.58 9.77
CA ARG A 172 3.26 -12.88 10.04
C ARG A 172 3.54 -14.32 9.63
N PRO A 173 3.95 -14.58 8.39
CA PRO A 173 4.22 -15.90 7.87
C PRO A 173 5.06 -16.77 8.79
N SER A 174 6.08 -16.17 9.44
CA SER A 174 6.98 -16.88 10.37
C SER A 174 6.32 -17.33 11.68
N GLN A 175 5.10 -16.87 11.97
CA GLN A 175 4.36 -17.18 13.20
C GLN A 175 3.07 -17.99 12.94
N MET A 176 2.80 -18.34 11.68
CA MET A 176 1.63 -19.13 11.32
C MET A 176 1.88 -20.62 11.59
N GLU A 177 0.80 -21.33 11.94
CA GLU A 177 0.81 -22.78 11.92
C GLU A 177 0.91 -23.29 10.46
N ARG A 178 1.41 -24.51 10.27
CA ARG A 178 1.68 -25.06 8.94
C ARG A 178 0.47 -25.03 8.02
N ASP A 179 -0.66 -25.49 8.51
CA ASP A 179 -1.86 -25.60 7.70
C ASP A 179 -2.40 -24.21 7.31
N GLU A 180 -2.39 -23.25 8.22
CA GLU A 180 -2.75 -21.85 7.94
C GLU A 180 -1.81 -21.22 6.90
N PHE A 181 -0.51 -21.47 7.03
CA PHE A 181 0.48 -20.96 6.09
C PHE A 181 0.28 -21.55 4.68
N VAL A 182 0.07 -22.87 4.59
CA VAL A 182 -0.13 -23.54 3.29
C VAL A 182 -1.48 -23.16 2.67
N GLU A 183 -2.54 -23.04 3.47
CA GLU A 183 -3.84 -22.55 2.99
C GLU A 183 -3.70 -21.15 2.39
N LYS A 184 -2.98 -20.24 3.06
CA LYS A 184 -2.83 -18.85 2.65
C LYS A 184 -1.87 -18.65 1.47
N PHE A 185 -0.75 -19.36 1.45
CA PHE A 185 0.34 -19.12 0.49
C PHE A 185 0.56 -20.26 -0.51
N GLY A 186 -0.18 -21.35 -0.41
CA GLY A 186 -0.03 -22.51 -1.30
C GLY A 186 -0.41 -22.24 -2.76
N SER A 187 -1.26 -21.23 -3.02
CA SER A 187 -1.67 -20.80 -4.37
C SER A 187 -0.71 -19.78 -5.01
N ILE A 188 0.28 -19.27 -4.29
CA ILE A 188 1.22 -18.25 -4.79
C ILE A 188 1.94 -18.74 -6.05
N TYR A 189 2.39 -20.00 -6.06
CA TYR A 189 2.83 -20.69 -7.27
C TYR A 189 1.68 -21.57 -7.78
N GLU A 190 1.23 -21.36 -9.01
CA GLU A 190 0.04 -21.98 -9.60
C GLU A 190 0.07 -23.50 -9.42
N HIS A 191 -0.97 -24.05 -8.80
CA HIS A 191 -1.14 -25.48 -8.52
C HIS A 191 0.08 -26.18 -7.88
N SER A 192 0.91 -25.44 -7.14
CA SER A 192 2.17 -25.95 -6.59
C SER A 192 2.34 -25.67 -5.09
N PRO A 193 1.41 -26.13 -4.23
CA PRO A 193 1.43 -25.89 -2.80
C PRO A 193 2.69 -26.43 -2.10
N TRP A 194 3.36 -27.41 -2.70
CA TRP A 194 4.59 -28.00 -2.20
C TRP A 194 5.71 -26.96 -1.97
N ILE A 195 5.69 -25.83 -2.70
CA ILE A 195 6.66 -24.75 -2.49
C ILE A 195 6.41 -24.09 -1.14
N ALA A 196 5.16 -23.74 -0.82
CA ALA A 196 4.80 -23.20 0.48
C ALA A 196 5.07 -24.20 1.62
N GLU A 197 4.73 -25.47 1.43
CA GLU A 197 5.04 -26.53 2.38
C GLU A 197 6.54 -26.59 2.71
N ARG A 198 7.39 -26.65 1.70
CA ARG A 198 8.86 -26.68 1.89
C ARG A 198 9.42 -25.39 2.47
N VAL A 199 8.79 -24.24 2.20
CA VAL A 199 9.17 -22.97 2.84
C VAL A 199 8.92 -23.03 4.34
N TRP A 200 7.74 -23.55 4.74
CA TRP A 200 7.39 -23.68 6.14
C TRP A 200 8.29 -24.68 6.86
N ASP A 201 8.53 -25.86 6.26
CA ASP A 201 9.39 -26.91 6.80
C ASP A 201 10.87 -26.47 6.95
N ALA A 202 11.29 -25.43 6.25
CA ALA A 202 12.67 -24.95 6.21
C ALA A 202 12.97 -23.80 7.18
N GLU A 203 12.25 -23.69 8.27
CA GLU A 203 12.32 -22.65 9.31
C GLU A 203 12.29 -21.21 8.76
N MET A 204 11.32 -20.46 9.17
CA MET A 204 11.15 -19.05 8.84
C MET A 204 11.53 -18.17 10.03
N GLY A 205 12.01 -16.96 9.73
CA GLY A 205 12.26 -15.90 10.70
C GLY A 205 11.60 -14.59 10.29
N PRO A 206 11.74 -13.53 11.09
CA PRO A 206 11.06 -12.24 10.86
C PRO A 206 11.30 -11.60 9.49
N VAL A 207 12.39 -11.91 8.81
CA VAL A 207 12.66 -11.43 7.43
C VAL A 207 11.59 -11.94 6.45
N HIS A 208 11.02 -13.10 6.70
CA HIS A 208 10.00 -13.73 5.86
C HIS A 208 8.57 -13.19 6.12
N ASP A 209 8.40 -12.30 7.11
CA ASP A 209 7.14 -11.59 7.35
C ASP A 209 6.91 -10.44 6.37
N THR A 210 7.84 -10.22 5.45
CA THR A 210 7.72 -9.25 4.35
C THR A 210 7.50 -9.96 3.03
N ALA A 211 6.77 -9.31 2.11
CA ALA A 211 6.54 -9.87 0.77
C ALA A 211 7.86 -10.20 0.04
N GLY A 212 8.86 -9.32 0.13
CA GLY A 212 10.17 -9.55 -0.49
C GLY A 212 10.95 -10.70 0.15
N GLY A 213 10.94 -10.80 1.48
CA GLY A 213 11.62 -11.88 2.21
C GLY A 213 10.98 -13.24 1.92
N LEU A 214 9.64 -13.31 1.95
CA LEU A 214 8.94 -14.56 1.64
C LEU A 214 9.07 -14.95 0.17
N ALA A 215 8.98 -13.99 -0.76
CA ALA A 215 9.23 -14.23 -2.19
C ALA A 215 10.63 -14.75 -2.44
N GLY A 216 11.64 -14.17 -1.80
CA GLY A 216 13.03 -14.64 -1.88
C GLY A 216 13.18 -16.07 -1.39
N ARG A 217 12.53 -16.44 -0.28
CA ARG A 217 12.55 -17.81 0.26
C ARG A 217 11.86 -18.80 -0.68
N MET A 218 10.67 -18.46 -1.17
CA MET A 218 9.95 -19.30 -2.15
C MET A 218 10.76 -19.49 -3.43
N ALA A 219 11.37 -18.43 -3.96
CA ALA A 219 12.22 -18.50 -5.14
C ALA A 219 13.46 -19.36 -4.91
N GLN A 220 14.03 -19.36 -3.71
CA GLN A 220 15.13 -20.26 -3.34
C GLN A 220 14.71 -21.72 -3.37
N ILE A 221 13.56 -22.06 -2.77
CA ILE A 221 12.99 -23.43 -2.78
C ILE A 221 12.69 -23.86 -4.22
N PHE A 222 12.06 -22.98 -5.03
CA PHE A 222 11.76 -23.28 -6.42
C PHE A 222 13.03 -23.57 -7.24
N ARG A 223 14.06 -22.74 -7.15
CA ARG A 223 15.32 -22.94 -7.87
C ARG A 223 16.09 -24.19 -7.43
N ALA A 224 15.97 -24.58 -6.17
CA ALA A 224 16.61 -25.79 -5.63
C ALA A 224 15.84 -27.07 -5.98
N ALA A 225 14.63 -26.98 -6.52
CA ALA A 225 13.82 -28.14 -6.91
C ALA A 225 14.39 -28.85 -8.15
N SER A 226 13.99 -30.09 -8.34
CA SER A 226 14.37 -30.86 -9.51
C SER A 226 13.83 -30.22 -10.80
N ASP A 227 14.47 -30.52 -11.92
CA ASP A 227 14.03 -30.06 -13.25
C ASP A 227 12.58 -30.45 -13.55
N GLN A 228 12.17 -31.64 -13.10
CA GLN A 228 10.82 -32.12 -13.30
C GLN A 228 9.79 -31.31 -12.48
N GLU A 229 10.10 -30.99 -11.23
CA GLU A 229 9.24 -30.16 -10.37
C GLU A 229 9.13 -28.74 -10.92
N ARG A 230 10.25 -28.11 -11.32
CA ARG A 230 10.23 -26.78 -11.93
C ARG A 230 9.43 -26.75 -13.23
N LEU A 231 9.63 -27.74 -14.11
CA LEU A 231 8.83 -27.86 -15.33
C LEU A 231 7.35 -28.05 -15.01
N GLY A 232 7.02 -28.85 -13.97
CA GLY A 232 5.66 -29.03 -13.50
C GLY A 232 4.95 -27.72 -13.15
N VAL A 233 5.67 -26.78 -12.50
CA VAL A 233 5.14 -25.43 -12.20
C VAL A 233 4.88 -24.64 -13.48
N LEU A 234 5.76 -24.71 -14.48
CA LEU A 234 5.56 -23.99 -15.74
C LEU A 234 4.38 -24.56 -16.54
N VAL A 235 4.24 -25.88 -16.58
CA VAL A 235 3.12 -26.56 -17.28
C VAL A 235 1.78 -26.32 -16.60
N ALA A 236 1.79 -26.12 -15.27
CA ALA A 236 0.57 -25.83 -14.50
C ALA A 236 0.04 -24.40 -14.73
N HIS A 237 0.86 -23.49 -15.30
CA HIS A 237 0.43 -22.12 -15.57
C HIS A 237 -0.63 -22.07 -16.69
N PRO A 238 -1.68 -21.25 -16.54
CA PRO A 238 -2.69 -21.12 -17.57
C PRO A 238 -2.19 -20.30 -18.77
N ASP A 239 -2.69 -20.64 -19.95
CA ASP A 239 -2.48 -19.83 -21.16
C ASP A 239 -3.05 -18.41 -20.98
N LEU A 240 -2.35 -17.42 -21.52
CA LEU A 240 -2.88 -16.06 -21.61
C LEU A 240 -3.97 -15.99 -22.69
N ALA A 241 -5.15 -15.47 -22.30
CA ALA A 241 -6.31 -15.36 -23.18
C ALA A 241 -6.69 -16.68 -23.89
N GLY A 242 -6.27 -17.82 -23.36
CA GLY A 242 -6.48 -19.13 -23.93
C GLY A 242 -7.83 -19.77 -23.55
N LYS A 243 -8.03 -21.02 -23.98
CA LYS A 243 -9.26 -21.81 -23.75
C LYS A 243 -9.64 -21.96 -22.27
N LEU A 244 -8.67 -21.92 -21.33
CA LEU A 244 -8.93 -21.96 -19.89
C LEU A 244 -9.59 -20.68 -19.38
N ALA A 245 -9.20 -19.52 -19.92
CA ALA A 245 -9.83 -18.23 -19.63
C ALA A 245 -11.29 -18.21 -20.13
N GLU A 246 -11.53 -18.70 -21.37
CA GLU A 246 -12.89 -18.81 -21.95
C GLU A 246 -13.76 -19.78 -21.16
N ALA A 247 -13.19 -20.87 -20.64
CA ALA A 247 -13.90 -21.87 -19.85
C ALA A 247 -14.11 -21.46 -18.37
N LYS A 248 -13.68 -20.28 -17.94
CA LYS A 248 -13.71 -19.82 -16.52
C LYS A 248 -13.06 -20.82 -15.54
N ARG A 249 -11.97 -21.45 -15.94
CA ARG A 249 -11.24 -22.46 -15.15
C ARG A 249 -9.91 -21.94 -14.58
N LEU A 250 -9.72 -20.62 -14.61
CA LEU A 250 -8.57 -19.96 -14.00
C LEU A 250 -8.72 -19.89 -12.49
N THR A 251 -7.61 -19.83 -11.76
CA THR A 251 -7.64 -19.43 -10.35
C THR A 251 -8.14 -17.98 -10.21
N ALA A 252 -8.58 -17.59 -9.01
CA ALA A 252 -9.05 -16.23 -8.75
C ALA A 252 -7.94 -15.20 -9.02
N GLU A 253 -6.70 -15.53 -8.63
CA GLU A 253 -5.51 -14.69 -8.84
C GLU A 253 -5.23 -14.53 -10.34
N SER A 254 -5.18 -15.61 -11.11
CA SER A 254 -4.93 -15.57 -12.55
C SER A 254 -6.02 -14.82 -13.31
N THR A 255 -7.28 -14.95 -12.88
CA THR A 255 -8.41 -14.21 -13.48
C THR A 255 -8.25 -12.71 -13.24
N SER A 256 -7.96 -12.30 -12.01
CA SER A 256 -7.72 -10.88 -11.65
C SER A 256 -6.53 -10.30 -12.38
N GLU A 257 -5.43 -11.05 -12.50
CA GLU A 257 -4.23 -10.62 -13.20
C GLU A 257 -4.49 -10.38 -14.69
N GLN A 258 -5.14 -11.29 -15.39
CA GLN A 258 -5.45 -11.15 -16.82
C GLN A 258 -6.44 -10.01 -17.09
N SER A 259 -7.45 -9.83 -16.23
CA SER A 259 -8.40 -8.73 -16.33
C SER A 259 -7.72 -7.37 -16.14
N SER A 260 -6.77 -7.27 -15.21
CA SER A 260 -6.03 -6.01 -14.96
C SER A 260 -5.23 -5.52 -16.17
N ALA A 261 -4.83 -6.42 -17.06
CA ALA A 261 -4.13 -6.10 -18.31
C ALA A 261 -5.06 -5.95 -19.53
N GLY A 262 -6.38 -6.01 -19.34
CA GLY A 262 -7.38 -5.89 -20.40
C GLY A 262 -7.43 -7.10 -21.35
N LEU A 263 -6.98 -8.26 -20.90
CA LEU A 263 -7.01 -9.51 -21.69
C LEU A 263 -8.40 -10.15 -21.75
N ASP A 264 -9.34 -9.68 -20.95
CA ASP A 264 -10.76 -10.03 -20.95
C ASP A 264 -11.56 -9.30 -22.05
N ALA A 265 -11.00 -8.22 -22.61
CA ALA A 265 -11.63 -7.35 -23.60
C ALA A 265 -10.87 -7.36 -24.96
N LEU A 266 -10.44 -8.55 -25.41
CA LEU A 266 -9.78 -8.72 -26.70
C LEU A 266 -10.79 -8.73 -27.85
N THR A 267 -10.44 -8.10 -28.97
CA THR A 267 -11.12 -8.26 -30.26
C THR A 267 -10.90 -9.66 -30.82
N ASP A 268 -11.74 -10.10 -31.76
CA ASP A 268 -11.60 -11.43 -32.37
C ASP A 268 -10.25 -11.60 -33.09
N ALA A 269 -9.73 -10.54 -33.71
CA ALA A 269 -8.42 -10.54 -34.34
C ALA A 269 -7.27 -10.68 -33.32
N GLU A 270 -7.36 -9.97 -32.20
CA GLU A 270 -6.39 -10.09 -31.10
C GLU A 270 -6.44 -11.50 -30.48
N LYS A 271 -7.63 -12.04 -30.22
CA LYS A 271 -7.79 -13.43 -29.73
C LYS A 271 -7.15 -14.45 -30.65
N ALA A 272 -7.38 -14.34 -31.97
CA ALA A 272 -6.79 -15.24 -32.95
C ALA A 272 -5.25 -15.17 -32.92
N GLU A 273 -4.68 -13.96 -32.80
CA GLU A 273 -3.23 -13.78 -32.75
C GLU A 273 -2.63 -14.30 -31.43
N PHE A 274 -3.26 -14.01 -30.28
CA PHE A 274 -2.84 -14.57 -29.00
C PHE A 274 -2.88 -16.10 -28.98
N THR A 275 -3.94 -16.70 -29.52
CA THR A 275 -4.06 -18.15 -29.65
C THR A 275 -2.95 -18.73 -30.53
N ARG A 276 -2.71 -18.15 -31.70
CA ARG A 276 -1.64 -18.57 -32.59
C ARG A 276 -0.26 -18.53 -31.95
N LEU A 277 0.04 -17.43 -31.23
CA LEU A 277 1.32 -17.24 -30.53
C LEU A 277 1.47 -18.23 -29.35
N ASN A 278 0.41 -18.47 -28.58
CA ASN A 278 0.41 -19.45 -27.48
C ASN A 278 0.66 -20.87 -28.01
N GLU A 279 -0.05 -21.28 -29.08
CA GLU A 279 0.13 -22.59 -29.70
C GLU A 279 1.54 -22.78 -30.24
N ALA A 280 2.10 -21.76 -30.90
CA ALA A 280 3.47 -21.81 -31.42
C ALA A 280 4.49 -21.91 -30.26
N TYR A 281 4.29 -21.11 -29.21
CA TYR A 281 5.18 -21.10 -28.02
C TYR A 281 5.13 -22.46 -27.29
N THR A 282 3.93 -22.95 -27.00
CA THR A 282 3.73 -24.23 -26.29
C THR A 282 4.25 -25.42 -27.09
N SER A 283 4.03 -25.43 -28.42
CA SER A 283 4.55 -26.48 -29.30
C SER A 283 6.08 -26.55 -29.28
N LYS A 284 6.73 -25.39 -29.21
CA LYS A 284 8.21 -25.29 -29.21
C LYS A 284 8.83 -25.59 -27.84
N HIS A 285 8.25 -25.07 -26.77
CA HIS A 285 8.87 -25.07 -25.45
C HIS A 285 8.31 -26.16 -24.50
N GLY A 286 7.12 -26.70 -24.78
CA GLY A 286 6.47 -27.72 -23.96
C GLY A 286 5.73 -27.18 -22.73
N PHE A 287 5.61 -25.87 -22.59
CA PHE A 287 4.85 -25.18 -21.54
C PHE A 287 4.26 -23.87 -22.09
N PRO A 288 3.20 -23.30 -21.47
CA PRO A 288 2.56 -22.08 -21.94
C PRO A 288 3.48 -20.85 -21.83
N PHE A 289 3.16 -19.81 -22.60
CA PHE A 289 3.85 -18.52 -22.45
C PHE A 289 3.50 -17.89 -21.11
N ILE A 290 4.51 -17.56 -20.32
CA ILE A 290 4.38 -16.99 -18.97
C ILE A 290 4.98 -15.59 -18.94
N ILE A 291 4.20 -14.62 -18.40
CA ILE A 291 4.63 -13.24 -18.20
C ILE A 291 3.90 -12.64 -16.98
N ALA A 292 4.56 -11.81 -16.22
CA ALA A 292 3.95 -11.04 -15.14
C ALA A 292 3.07 -9.92 -15.72
N VAL A 293 1.83 -10.22 -16.04
CA VAL A 293 0.90 -9.32 -16.74
C VAL A 293 0.72 -7.97 -16.04
N ARG A 294 0.84 -7.91 -14.73
CA ARG A 294 0.76 -6.65 -13.95
C ARG A 294 1.90 -5.66 -14.24
N ASP A 295 3.00 -6.12 -14.82
CA ASP A 295 4.15 -5.28 -15.21
C ASP A 295 4.03 -4.77 -16.66
N HIS A 296 2.96 -5.12 -17.39
CA HIS A 296 2.81 -4.84 -18.80
C HIS A 296 1.40 -4.35 -19.17
N ASP A 297 1.31 -3.58 -20.24
CA ASP A 297 0.07 -3.32 -20.97
C ASP A 297 -0.17 -4.39 -22.05
N LYS A 298 -1.39 -4.46 -22.58
CA LYS A 298 -1.76 -5.43 -23.63
C LYS A 298 -0.82 -5.43 -24.85
N PRO A 299 -0.45 -4.28 -25.46
CA PRO A 299 0.54 -4.24 -26.53
C PRO A 299 1.93 -4.73 -26.11
N GLY A 300 2.34 -4.48 -24.86
CA GLY A 300 3.61 -4.94 -24.31
C GLY A 300 3.66 -6.46 -24.18
N ILE A 301 2.56 -7.08 -23.73
CA ILE A 301 2.44 -8.54 -23.66
C ILE A 301 2.57 -9.15 -25.06
N GLN A 302 1.85 -8.62 -26.05
CA GLN A 302 1.91 -9.13 -27.43
C GLN A 302 3.32 -9.03 -28.02
N ARG A 303 4.00 -7.88 -27.84
CA ARG A 303 5.41 -7.73 -28.28
C ARG A 303 6.33 -8.73 -27.57
N ALA A 304 6.15 -8.97 -26.28
CA ALA A 304 6.95 -9.95 -25.54
C ALA A 304 6.73 -11.38 -26.05
N MET A 305 5.49 -11.76 -26.38
CA MET A 305 5.18 -13.06 -26.99
C MET A 305 5.88 -13.23 -28.33
N GLN A 306 5.74 -12.24 -29.24
CA GLN A 306 6.37 -12.25 -30.55
C GLN A 306 7.89 -12.36 -30.47
N ALA A 307 8.53 -11.62 -29.55
CA ALA A 307 9.97 -11.65 -29.37
C ALA A 307 10.47 -12.99 -28.78
N ARG A 308 9.68 -13.61 -27.87
CA ARG A 308 10.14 -14.79 -27.13
C ARG A 308 9.78 -16.12 -27.78
N VAL A 309 8.86 -16.15 -28.76
CA VAL A 309 8.51 -17.36 -29.51
C VAL A 309 9.70 -17.93 -30.29
N ASP A 310 10.64 -17.06 -30.73
CA ASP A 310 11.81 -17.45 -31.49
C ASP A 310 13.02 -17.86 -30.63
N ASN A 311 12.97 -17.66 -29.30
CA ASN A 311 14.03 -18.08 -28.38
C ASN A 311 14.27 -19.58 -28.48
N ASP A 312 15.50 -20.03 -28.22
CA ASP A 312 15.77 -21.45 -27.96
C ASP A 312 15.11 -21.91 -26.66
N THR A 313 14.92 -23.22 -26.50
CA THR A 313 14.15 -23.78 -25.39
C THR A 313 14.80 -23.49 -24.03
N ALA A 314 16.13 -23.44 -23.93
CA ALA A 314 16.81 -23.14 -22.67
C ALA A 314 16.57 -21.68 -22.25
N THR A 315 16.75 -20.74 -23.17
CA THR A 315 16.45 -19.30 -22.95
C THR A 315 14.97 -19.10 -22.63
N GLY A 316 14.07 -19.79 -23.35
CA GLY A 316 12.62 -19.72 -23.10
C GLY A 316 12.26 -20.22 -21.69
N ARG A 317 12.90 -21.29 -21.23
CA ARG A 317 12.70 -21.85 -19.89
C ARG A 317 13.22 -20.92 -18.78
N ASP A 318 14.45 -20.43 -18.92
CA ASP A 318 15.04 -19.50 -17.95
C ASP A 318 14.18 -18.24 -17.77
N GLU A 319 13.64 -17.73 -18.87
CA GLU A 319 12.74 -16.58 -18.84
C GLU A 319 11.40 -16.92 -18.18
N ALA A 320 10.81 -18.07 -18.49
CA ALA A 320 9.56 -18.51 -17.87
C ALA A 320 9.72 -18.68 -16.34
N GLU A 321 10.81 -19.28 -15.88
CA GLU A 321 11.13 -19.42 -14.45
C GLU A 321 11.28 -18.04 -13.76
N ARG A 322 11.92 -17.07 -14.43
CA ARG A 322 11.99 -15.68 -13.90
C ARG A 322 10.62 -15.03 -13.79
N GLN A 323 9.77 -15.22 -14.78
CA GLN A 323 8.42 -14.65 -14.80
C GLN A 323 7.52 -15.27 -13.71
N VAL A 324 7.58 -16.57 -13.51
CA VAL A 324 6.87 -17.25 -12.41
C VAL A 324 7.26 -16.69 -11.03
N MET A 325 8.56 -16.50 -10.80
CA MET A 325 9.04 -15.91 -9.55
C MET A 325 8.59 -14.46 -9.39
N ARG A 326 8.52 -13.68 -10.48
CA ARG A 326 7.99 -12.31 -10.47
C ARG A 326 6.49 -12.26 -10.16
N ILE A 327 5.71 -13.16 -10.75
CA ILE A 327 4.28 -13.32 -10.45
C ILE A 327 4.10 -13.64 -8.97
N ALA A 328 4.86 -14.59 -8.43
CA ALA A 328 4.83 -14.94 -7.01
C ALA A 328 5.13 -13.73 -6.09
N GLU A 329 6.13 -12.92 -6.43
CA GLU A 329 6.42 -11.68 -5.69
C GLU A 329 5.25 -10.70 -5.69
N LEU A 330 4.60 -10.50 -6.83
CA LEU A 330 3.45 -9.60 -6.97
C LEU A 330 2.23 -10.10 -6.17
N ARG A 331 1.96 -11.41 -6.21
CA ARG A 331 0.91 -12.05 -5.42
C ARG A 331 1.16 -11.94 -3.91
N LEU A 332 2.41 -12.12 -3.47
CA LEU A 332 2.78 -11.95 -2.06
C LEU A 332 2.67 -10.50 -1.59
N LYS A 333 2.98 -9.51 -2.45
CA LYS A 333 2.74 -8.10 -2.13
C LYS A 333 1.26 -7.81 -1.88
N GLU A 334 0.37 -8.52 -2.53
CA GLU A 334 -1.08 -8.40 -2.31
C GLU A 334 -1.51 -9.15 -1.03
N ALA A 335 -1.05 -10.38 -0.85
CA ALA A 335 -1.44 -11.24 0.28
C ALA A 335 -0.93 -10.74 1.65
N LEU A 336 0.09 -9.87 1.66
CA LEU A 336 0.73 -9.33 2.88
C LEU A 336 0.48 -7.81 3.08
N LYS A 337 -0.47 -7.22 2.32
CA LYS A 337 -0.97 -5.87 2.60
C LYS A 337 -1.78 -5.88 3.90
#